data_86c38026db91b46433cf2115f17d8119
#
_entry.id   86c38026db91b46433cf2115f17d8119
#
_cell.length_a   1.000
_cell.length_b   1.000
_cell.length_c   1.000
_cell.angle_alpha   90.00
_cell.angle_beta   90.00
_cell.angle_gamma   90.00
#
_symmetry.space_group_name_H-M   'P 1'
#
loop_
_entity.id
_entity.type
_entity.pdbx_description
1 polymer ?
#
loop_
_entity_poly.entity_id
_entity_poly.type
_entity_poly.pdbx_seq_one_letter_code
_entity_poly.pdbx_strand_id
1 'polypeptide(L)'
;KDSTAIWFVQRLQSQLRVIDYYENSGEGLDFYADVLDSKPYKYDRHIAPHDIKVRELGAYGKSRLETALELGISFDIAPKLSIEDGIEMVRKTLPQCYFDKNKTYQGTEALKAYQKKWDERNQCFKNRPTHNFASHPSDAFRTGCTFFGGKVSNWKKRIKVNTSYIV
;
A
#
# COMPACT_ATOMS: atom_id res chain seq x y z
N LYS A 1 -10.05 15.20 -6.93
CA LYS A 1 -10.77 13.92 -7.07
C LYS A 1 -9.88 12.85 -6.45
N ASP A 2 -10.41 12.08 -5.51
CA ASP A 2 -9.63 11.03 -4.85
C ASP A 2 -9.36 9.91 -5.85
N SER A 3 -8.14 9.37 -5.85
CA SER A 3 -7.78 8.21 -6.65
C SER A 3 -7.48 7.00 -5.77
N THR A 4 -7.73 5.82 -6.30
CA THR A 4 -7.32 4.55 -5.71
C THR A 4 -6.02 4.10 -6.36
N ALA A 5 -4.99 3.95 -5.56
CA ALA A 5 -3.67 3.48 -5.99
C ALA A 5 -3.40 2.07 -5.43
N ILE A 6 -2.95 1.17 -6.29
CA ILE A 6 -2.68 -0.24 -5.96
C ILE A 6 -1.24 -0.57 -6.33
N TRP A 7 -0.47 -1.04 -5.38
CA TRP A 7 0.87 -1.56 -5.57
C TRP A 7 0.88 -3.08 -5.47
N PHE A 8 1.43 -3.74 -6.47
CA PHE A 8 1.59 -5.20 -6.49
C PHE A 8 2.99 -5.56 -6.05
N VAL A 9 3.09 -6.31 -4.96
CA VAL A 9 4.38 -6.56 -4.28
C VAL A 9 4.57 -8.05 -4.06
N GLN A 10 5.76 -8.54 -4.41
CA GLN A 10 6.22 -9.87 -4.05
C GLN A 10 7.27 -9.76 -2.94
N ARG A 11 7.14 -10.58 -1.92
CA ARG A 11 8.17 -10.71 -0.89
C ARG A 11 9.04 -11.93 -1.17
N LEU A 12 10.33 -11.70 -1.32
CA LEU A 12 11.32 -12.76 -1.50
C LEU A 12 12.43 -12.58 -0.46
N GLN A 13 12.45 -13.43 0.58
CA GLN A 13 13.39 -13.32 1.69
C GLN A 13 13.34 -11.92 2.34
N SER A 14 14.43 -11.15 2.26
CA SER A 14 14.52 -9.78 2.77
C SER A 14 14.16 -8.70 1.73
N GLN A 15 13.82 -9.09 0.50
CA GLN A 15 13.53 -8.16 -0.60
C GLN A 15 12.01 -7.98 -0.77
N LEU A 16 11.62 -6.76 -1.14
CA LEU A 16 10.28 -6.43 -1.62
C LEU A 16 10.39 -6.10 -3.11
N ARG A 17 9.83 -6.94 -3.96
CA ARG A 17 9.76 -6.71 -5.41
C ARG A 17 8.44 -6.08 -5.75
N VAL A 18 8.46 -4.82 -6.13
CA VAL A 18 7.28 -4.07 -6.59
C VAL A 18 7.15 -4.32 -8.08
N ILE A 19 6.22 -5.22 -8.43
CA ILE A 19 6.15 -5.83 -9.77
C ILE A 19 5.15 -5.16 -10.70
N ASP A 20 4.20 -4.39 -10.14
CA ASP A 20 3.19 -3.68 -10.92
C ASP A 20 2.59 -2.53 -10.11
N TYR A 21 1.90 -1.64 -10.80
CA TYR A 21 1.21 -0.50 -10.23
C TYR A 21 -0.05 -0.21 -11.03
N TYR A 22 -1.12 0.18 -10.36
CA TYR A 22 -2.35 0.61 -10.96
C TYR A 22 -2.96 1.80 -10.21
N GLU A 23 -3.47 2.77 -10.92
CA GLU A 23 -4.18 3.92 -10.34
C GLU A 23 -5.36 4.32 -11.23
N ASN A 24 -6.50 4.60 -10.60
CA ASN A 24 -7.65 5.18 -11.26
C ASN A 24 -8.49 5.98 -10.24
N SER A 25 -9.43 6.79 -10.73
CA SER A 25 -10.29 7.61 -9.89
C SER A 25 -11.73 7.59 -10.38
N GLY A 26 -12.69 7.64 -9.44
CA GLY A 26 -14.10 7.76 -9.75
C GLY A 26 -14.83 6.42 -9.91
N GLU A 27 -14.17 5.31 -9.63
CA GLU A 27 -14.72 3.96 -9.72
C GLU A 27 -15.07 3.37 -8.35
N GLY A 28 -15.96 2.39 -8.34
CA GLY A 28 -16.33 1.61 -7.16
C GLY A 28 -15.37 0.46 -6.87
N LEU A 29 -15.56 -0.23 -5.75
CA LEU A 29 -14.74 -1.39 -5.36
C LEU A 29 -14.91 -2.58 -6.31
N ASP A 30 -16.08 -2.75 -6.90
CA ASP A 30 -16.39 -3.76 -7.93
C ASP A 30 -15.45 -3.63 -9.13
N PHE A 31 -15.26 -2.41 -9.63
CA PHE A 31 -14.31 -2.14 -10.70
C PHE A 31 -12.87 -2.56 -10.33
N TYR A 32 -12.42 -2.26 -9.10
CA TYR A 32 -11.07 -2.65 -8.67
C TYR A 32 -10.95 -4.16 -8.41
N ALA A 33 -12.03 -4.84 -8.03
CA ALA A 33 -12.07 -6.30 -7.99
C ALA A 33 -11.81 -6.91 -9.38
N ASP A 34 -12.48 -6.39 -10.42
CA ASP A 34 -12.27 -6.81 -11.80
C ASP A 34 -10.83 -6.52 -12.28
N VAL A 35 -10.25 -5.38 -11.89
CA VAL A 35 -8.84 -5.07 -12.18
C VAL A 35 -7.91 -6.11 -11.54
N LEU A 36 -8.14 -6.50 -10.29
CA LEU A 36 -7.34 -7.51 -9.62
C LEU A 36 -7.46 -8.88 -10.31
N ASP A 37 -8.67 -9.29 -10.69
CA ASP A 37 -8.93 -10.55 -11.36
C ASP A 37 -8.35 -10.60 -12.77
N SER A 38 -8.24 -9.45 -13.46
CA SER A 38 -7.63 -9.35 -14.79
C SER A 38 -6.11 -9.51 -14.79
N LYS A 39 -5.44 -9.35 -13.64
CA LYS A 39 -3.99 -9.48 -13.52
C LYS A 39 -3.56 -10.95 -13.44
N PRO A 40 -2.39 -11.31 -14.02
CA PRO A 40 -1.89 -12.68 -14.02
C PRO A 40 -1.23 -13.06 -12.68
N TYR A 41 -1.73 -12.56 -11.57
CA TYR A 41 -1.14 -12.75 -10.25
C TYR A 41 -2.04 -13.60 -9.35
N LYS A 42 -1.42 -14.39 -8.46
CA LYS A 42 -2.10 -15.02 -7.33
C LYS A 42 -1.77 -14.24 -6.08
N TYR A 43 -2.81 -13.81 -5.37
CA TYR A 43 -2.67 -12.97 -4.18
C TYR A 43 -2.68 -13.83 -2.92
N ASP A 44 -1.66 -13.67 -2.08
CA ASP A 44 -1.62 -14.24 -0.73
C ASP A 44 -2.46 -13.38 0.24
N ARG A 45 -2.44 -12.08 0.04
CA ARG A 45 -3.20 -11.14 0.86
C ARG A 45 -3.41 -9.81 0.17
N HIS A 46 -4.46 -9.11 0.61
CA HIS A 46 -4.73 -7.72 0.25
C HIS A 46 -4.54 -6.85 1.49
N ILE A 47 -3.86 -5.72 1.34
CA ILE A 47 -3.55 -4.82 2.44
C ILE A 47 -4.27 -3.50 2.21
N ALA A 48 -4.95 -3.00 3.24
CA ALA A 48 -5.64 -1.73 3.20
C ALA A 48 -5.27 -0.84 4.40
N PRO A 49 -5.43 0.49 4.27
CA PRO A 49 -5.28 1.40 5.38
C PRO A 49 -6.41 1.22 6.41
N HIS A 50 -6.21 1.72 7.62
CA HIS A 50 -7.14 1.55 8.73
C HIS A 50 -8.51 2.21 8.52
N ASP A 51 -8.60 3.23 7.69
CA ASP A 51 -9.83 3.99 7.37
C ASP A 51 -10.79 3.24 6.44
N ILE A 52 -10.38 2.11 5.84
CA ILE A 52 -11.28 1.23 5.08
C ILE A 52 -12.47 0.72 5.93
N LYS A 53 -12.33 0.76 7.26
CA LYS A 53 -13.38 0.37 8.23
C LYS A 53 -14.44 1.45 8.44
N VAL A 54 -14.23 2.67 7.93
CA VAL A 54 -15.17 3.77 8.12
C VAL A 54 -16.44 3.48 7.34
N ARG A 55 -17.58 3.63 8.00
CA ARG A 55 -18.91 3.45 7.41
C ARG A 55 -19.27 4.66 6.54
N GLU A 56 -19.80 4.39 5.37
CA GLU A 56 -20.23 5.43 4.43
C GLU A 56 -21.76 5.59 4.48
N LEU A 57 -22.21 6.83 4.64
CA LEU A 57 -23.66 7.15 4.66
C LEU A 57 -24.36 6.76 3.35
N GLY A 58 -23.66 6.95 2.22
CA GLY A 58 -24.16 6.64 0.88
C GLY A 58 -24.25 5.14 0.55
N ALA A 59 -23.61 4.27 1.35
CA ALA A 59 -23.58 2.82 1.15
C ALA A 59 -24.45 2.06 2.17
N TYR A 60 -25.60 2.59 2.53
CA TYR A 60 -26.51 2.01 3.54
C TYR A 60 -25.80 1.73 4.87
N GLY A 61 -24.83 2.55 5.25
CA GLY A 61 -24.05 2.39 6.47
C GLY A 61 -23.01 1.26 6.43
N LYS A 62 -22.74 0.66 5.27
CA LYS A 62 -21.65 -0.30 5.10
C LYS A 62 -20.29 0.41 5.03
N SER A 63 -19.27 -0.25 5.53
CA SER A 63 -17.88 0.15 5.32
C SER A 63 -17.36 -0.40 3.99
N ARG A 64 -16.30 0.22 3.45
CA ARG A 64 -15.60 -0.33 2.27
C ARG A 64 -15.03 -1.72 2.55
N LEU A 65 -14.68 -2.03 3.80
CA LEU A 65 -14.22 -3.35 4.21
C LEU A 65 -15.31 -4.41 4.05
N GLU A 66 -16.56 -4.09 4.46
CA GLU A 66 -17.69 -4.99 4.32
C GLU A 66 -18.06 -5.20 2.84
N THR A 67 -18.06 -4.13 2.04
CA THR A 67 -18.28 -4.22 0.60
C THR A 67 -17.21 -5.06 -0.11
N ALA A 68 -15.94 -4.89 0.25
CA ALA A 68 -14.84 -5.69 -0.31
C ALA A 68 -15.00 -7.18 0.00
N LEU A 69 -15.42 -7.51 1.23
CA LEU A 69 -15.65 -8.90 1.64
C LEU A 69 -16.78 -9.56 0.83
N GLU A 70 -17.84 -8.81 0.51
CA GLU A 70 -18.94 -9.28 -0.37
C GLU A 70 -18.45 -9.56 -1.80
N LEU A 71 -17.42 -8.82 -2.26
CA LEU A 71 -16.74 -9.03 -3.55
C LEU A 71 -15.65 -10.13 -3.50
N GLY A 72 -15.52 -10.83 -2.38
CA GLY A 72 -14.52 -11.88 -2.18
C GLY A 72 -13.13 -11.40 -1.83
N ILE A 73 -12.94 -10.10 -1.54
CA ILE A 73 -11.66 -9.51 -1.16
C ILE A 73 -11.58 -9.37 0.36
N SER A 74 -10.70 -10.15 0.99
CA SER A 74 -10.41 -10.04 2.43
C SER A 74 -9.16 -9.18 2.64
N PHE A 75 -9.31 -8.04 3.33
CA PHE A 75 -8.21 -7.15 3.62
C PHE A 75 -7.56 -7.39 4.98
N ASP A 76 -6.22 -7.47 4.98
CA ASP A 76 -5.40 -7.23 6.16
C ASP A 76 -5.28 -5.71 6.39
N ILE A 77 -5.55 -5.26 7.59
CA ILE A 77 -5.55 -3.84 7.91
C ILE A 77 -4.17 -3.42 8.43
N ALA A 78 -3.56 -2.42 7.78
CA ALA A 78 -2.31 -1.83 8.24
C ALA A 78 -2.51 -1.09 9.58
N PRO A 79 -1.51 -1.12 10.49
CA PRO A 79 -1.58 -0.37 11.74
C PRO A 79 -1.70 1.13 11.46
N LYS A 80 -2.47 1.81 12.31
CA LYS A 80 -2.58 3.27 12.27
C LYS A 80 -1.32 3.89 12.87
N LEU A 81 -0.56 4.60 12.06
CA LEU A 81 0.61 5.38 12.48
C LEU A 81 0.40 6.86 12.17
N SER A 82 1.22 7.72 12.78
CA SER A 82 1.36 9.10 12.33
C SER A 82 1.92 9.14 10.90
N ILE A 83 1.74 10.27 10.21
CA ILE A 83 2.32 10.45 8.86
C ILE A 83 3.84 10.36 8.93
N GLU A 84 4.46 10.97 9.94
CA GLU A 84 5.90 10.97 10.17
C GLU A 84 6.44 9.56 10.41
N ASP A 85 5.81 8.79 11.30
CA ASP A 85 6.21 7.40 11.58
C ASP A 85 6.05 6.51 10.34
N GLY A 86 4.97 6.73 9.58
CA GLY A 86 4.75 6.03 8.32
C GLY A 86 5.82 6.35 7.27
N ILE A 87 6.26 7.60 7.17
CA ILE A 87 7.36 8.01 6.28
C ILE A 87 8.69 7.36 6.72
N GLU A 88 8.96 7.30 8.03
CA GLU A 88 10.14 6.59 8.55
C GLU A 88 10.11 5.09 8.21
N MET A 89 8.93 4.46 8.26
CA MET A 89 8.77 3.07 7.81
C MET A 89 9.09 2.91 6.32
N VAL A 90 8.64 3.85 5.48
CA VAL A 90 9.00 3.86 4.05
C VAL A 90 10.51 3.96 3.87
N ARG A 91 11.17 4.90 4.54
CA ARG A 91 12.63 5.10 4.47
C ARG A 91 13.42 3.85 4.88
N LYS A 92 12.97 3.14 5.91
CA LYS A 92 13.57 1.88 6.37
C LYS A 92 13.35 0.71 5.40
N THR A 93 12.24 0.75 4.65
CA THR A 93 11.83 -0.33 3.75
C THR A 93 12.40 -0.16 2.34
N LEU A 94 12.52 1.09 1.84
CA LEU A 94 12.96 1.42 0.49
C LEU A 94 14.29 0.76 0.08
N PRO A 95 15.33 0.66 0.95
CA PRO A 95 16.57 -0.02 0.57
C PRO A 95 16.42 -1.50 0.22
N GLN A 96 15.30 -2.11 0.60
CA GLN A 96 14.96 -3.51 0.30
C GLN A 96 14.01 -3.65 -0.90
N CYS A 97 13.57 -2.52 -1.49
CA CYS A 97 12.59 -2.50 -2.56
C CYS A 97 13.28 -2.51 -3.94
N TYR A 98 12.75 -3.35 -4.82
CA TYR A 98 13.16 -3.43 -6.24
C TYR A 98 11.91 -3.23 -7.09
N PHE A 99 11.93 -2.21 -7.93
CA PHE A 99 10.79 -1.79 -8.74
C PHE A 99 10.95 -2.25 -10.19
N ASP A 100 9.90 -2.84 -10.76
CA ASP A 100 9.82 -3.04 -12.20
C ASP A 100 9.72 -1.68 -12.88
N LYS A 101 10.78 -1.30 -13.61
CA LYS A 101 10.91 0.03 -14.19
C LYS A 101 9.76 0.42 -15.11
N ASN A 102 9.22 -0.52 -15.85
CA ASN A 102 8.18 -0.24 -16.84
C ASN A 102 6.79 -0.24 -16.20
N LYS A 103 6.46 -1.29 -15.44
CA LYS A 103 5.13 -1.47 -14.86
C LYS A 103 4.84 -0.54 -13.67
N THR A 104 5.88 -0.06 -12.98
CA THR A 104 5.72 0.82 -11.82
C THR A 104 6.10 2.27 -12.09
N TYR A 105 6.37 2.64 -13.35
CA TYR A 105 6.88 3.96 -13.70
C TYR A 105 6.03 5.11 -13.14
N GLN A 106 4.73 5.09 -13.35
CA GLN A 106 3.81 6.14 -12.89
C GLN A 106 3.85 6.28 -11.35
N GLY A 107 3.76 5.18 -10.63
CA GLY A 107 3.82 5.19 -9.18
C GLY A 107 5.18 5.63 -8.64
N THR A 108 6.29 5.21 -9.27
CA THR A 108 7.64 5.62 -8.86
C THR A 108 7.90 7.12 -9.10
N GLU A 109 7.39 7.71 -10.18
CA GLU A 109 7.46 9.16 -10.39
C GLU A 109 6.65 9.92 -9.34
N ALA A 110 5.49 9.39 -8.93
CA ALA A 110 4.73 9.95 -7.82
C ALA A 110 5.50 9.88 -6.49
N LEU A 111 6.15 8.75 -6.17
CA LEU A 111 6.99 8.63 -4.97
C LEU A 111 8.15 9.64 -4.97
N LYS A 112 8.79 9.89 -6.11
CA LYS A 112 9.86 10.89 -6.24
C LYS A 112 9.36 12.32 -6.07
N ALA A 113 8.13 12.61 -6.51
CA ALA A 113 7.50 13.93 -6.39
C ALA A 113 6.88 14.20 -5.01
N TYR A 114 6.82 13.20 -4.12
CA TYR A 114 6.23 13.34 -2.80
C TYR A 114 7.11 14.16 -1.87
N GLN A 115 6.60 15.33 -1.47
CA GLN A 115 7.37 16.29 -0.69
C GLN A 115 6.51 17.01 0.36
N LYS A 116 7.17 17.60 1.37
CA LYS A 116 6.50 18.45 2.34
C LYS A 116 5.96 19.71 1.65
N LYS A 117 4.81 20.18 2.14
CA LYS A 117 4.23 21.45 1.70
C LYS A 117 5.07 22.61 2.20
N TRP A 118 5.48 23.50 1.29
CA TRP A 118 6.13 24.75 1.62
C TRP A 118 5.10 25.78 2.13
N ASP A 119 5.43 26.51 3.16
CA ASP A 119 4.65 27.63 3.71
C ASP A 119 5.35 28.93 3.37
N GLU A 120 4.85 29.64 2.36
CA GLU A 120 5.44 30.88 1.91
C GLU A 120 5.38 31.99 2.98
N ARG A 121 4.33 32.01 3.80
CA ARG A 121 4.14 33.01 4.83
C ARG A 121 5.16 32.88 5.96
N ASN A 122 5.44 31.65 6.38
CA ASN A 122 6.34 31.36 7.48
C ASN A 122 7.76 30.96 7.01
N GLN A 123 8.02 30.94 5.70
CA GLN A 123 9.30 30.57 5.08
C GLN A 123 9.86 29.23 5.61
N CYS A 124 8.98 28.25 5.80
CA CYS A 124 9.36 26.92 6.30
C CYS A 124 8.51 25.81 5.68
N PHE A 125 8.98 24.57 5.79
CA PHE A 125 8.18 23.40 5.42
C PHE A 125 7.18 23.06 6.51
N LYS A 126 5.91 22.87 6.12
CA LYS A 126 4.86 22.32 7.01
C LYS A 126 5.15 20.87 7.37
N ASN A 127 4.68 20.43 8.53
CA ASN A 127 4.80 19.03 8.96
C ASN A 127 3.83 18.07 8.23
N ARG A 128 3.30 18.48 7.08
CA ARG A 128 2.42 17.66 6.26
C ARG A 128 2.85 17.72 4.79
N PRO A 129 2.64 16.63 4.04
CA PRO A 129 2.91 16.61 2.60
C PRO A 129 2.00 17.56 1.82
N THR A 130 2.44 17.90 0.61
CA THR A 130 1.60 18.56 -0.38
C THR A 130 0.55 17.56 -0.86
N HIS A 131 -0.72 17.97 -0.90
CA HIS A 131 -1.78 17.16 -1.48
C HIS A 131 -1.85 17.43 -2.99
N ASN A 132 -1.32 16.49 -3.77
CA ASN A 132 -1.26 16.55 -5.24
C ASN A 132 -1.34 15.11 -5.80
N PHE A 133 -1.04 14.92 -7.09
CA PHE A 133 -1.04 13.61 -7.76
C PHE A 133 -0.15 12.55 -7.06
N ALA A 134 0.87 12.98 -6.31
CA ALA A 134 1.77 12.08 -5.60
C ALA A 134 1.20 11.55 -4.27
N SER A 135 0.11 12.12 -3.76
CA SER A 135 -0.41 11.81 -2.44
C SER A 135 -0.94 10.38 -2.34
N HIS A 136 -1.88 10.02 -3.21
CA HIS A 136 -2.53 8.70 -3.15
C HIS A 136 -1.57 7.54 -3.41
N PRO A 137 -0.69 7.59 -4.45
CA PRO A 137 0.34 6.57 -4.64
C PRO A 137 1.27 6.41 -3.43
N SER A 138 1.70 7.52 -2.84
CA SER A 138 2.61 7.52 -1.69
C SER A 138 1.94 7.01 -0.42
N ASP A 139 0.68 7.35 -0.19
CA ASP A 139 -0.10 6.88 0.95
C ASP A 139 -0.36 5.37 0.85
N ALA A 140 -0.68 4.87 -0.35
CA ALA A 140 -0.83 3.45 -0.60
C ALA A 140 0.49 2.68 -0.37
N PHE A 141 1.62 3.20 -0.88
CA PHE A 141 2.94 2.61 -0.66
C PHE A 141 3.34 2.61 0.82
N ARG A 142 3.09 3.73 1.51
CA ARG A 142 3.31 3.87 2.96
C ARG A 142 2.49 2.86 3.75
N THR A 143 1.24 2.62 3.38
CA THR A 143 0.37 1.61 4.00
C THR A 143 1.00 0.22 3.90
N GLY A 144 1.50 -0.17 2.74
CA GLY A 144 2.23 -1.42 2.54
C GLY A 144 3.49 -1.51 3.39
N CYS A 145 4.33 -0.47 3.38
CA CYS A 145 5.55 -0.43 4.18
C CYS A 145 5.27 -0.53 5.69
N THR A 146 4.22 0.14 6.17
CA THR A 146 3.78 0.07 7.57
C THR A 146 3.35 -1.35 7.95
N PHE A 147 2.61 -2.02 7.08
CA PHE A 147 2.18 -3.39 7.29
C PHE A 147 3.35 -4.37 7.33
N PHE A 148 4.27 -4.28 6.37
CA PHE A 148 5.43 -5.16 6.30
C PHE A 148 6.46 -4.87 7.39
N GLY A 149 6.73 -3.60 7.69
CA GLY A 149 7.73 -3.18 8.66
C GLY A 149 7.41 -3.62 10.09
N GLY A 150 6.14 -3.62 10.50
CA GLY A 150 5.70 -4.11 11.81
C GLY A 150 5.87 -5.62 12.01
N LYS A 151 6.01 -6.40 10.94
CA LYS A 151 6.11 -7.87 10.98
C LYS A 151 7.53 -8.42 10.80
N VAL A 152 8.51 -7.59 10.45
CA VAL A 152 9.90 -8.04 10.20
C VAL A 152 10.53 -8.65 11.45
N SER A 153 10.17 -8.19 12.65
CA SER A 153 10.72 -8.75 13.91
C SER A 153 10.24 -10.17 14.22
N ASN A 154 9.03 -10.56 13.77
CA ASN A 154 8.44 -11.87 14.06
C ASN A 154 8.67 -12.92 12.96
N TRP A 155 9.07 -12.49 11.75
CA TRP A 155 9.24 -13.41 10.61
C TRP A 155 10.48 -14.29 10.71
N LYS A 156 11.55 -13.85 11.38
CA LYS A 156 12.76 -14.68 11.60
C LYS A 156 12.49 -15.98 12.39
N LYS A 157 11.31 -16.13 13.02
CA LYS A 157 10.94 -17.29 13.84
C LYS A 157 10.15 -18.38 13.12
N ARG A 158 9.81 -18.25 11.82
CA ARG A 158 8.91 -19.20 11.14
C ARG A 158 9.46 -19.97 9.94
N ILE A 159 10.77 -19.99 9.72
CA ILE A 159 11.35 -20.99 8.81
C ILE A 159 11.67 -22.25 9.64
N LYS A 160 10.65 -23.06 9.90
CA LYS A 160 10.87 -24.48 10.15
C LYS A 160 11.12 -25.10 8.75
N VAL A 161 12.39 -25.24 8.40
CA VAL A 161 12.79 -26.11 7.29
C VAL A 161 12.37 -27.51 7.69
N ASN A 162 11.41 -28.07 6.99
CA ASN A 162 11.02 -29.47 7.16
C ASN A 162 12.12 -30.30 6.49
N THR A 163 13.06 -30.81 7.31
CA THR A 163 14.21 -31.63 6.86
C THR A 163 13.84 -33.10 6.63
N SER A 164 12.54 -33.44 6.47
CA SER A 164 12.10 -34.82 6.29
C SER A 164 12.17 -35.36 4.86
N TYR A 165 12.88 -34.71 3.93
CA TYR A 165 13.18 -35.23 2.60
C TYR A 165 14.69 -35.20 2.31
N ILE A 166 15.45 -35.96 3.07
CA ILE A 166 16.79 -36.44 2.67
C ILE A 166 16.78 -37.91 2.95
N VAL A 167 16.51 -38.68 1.91
CA VAL A 167 16.91 -40.08 1.76
C VAL A 167 17.89 -40.16 0.63
#